data_055c1d07829acc0862610d599d49be1b
#
_entry.id   055c1d07829acc0862610d599d49be1b
#
_cell.length_a   1.000
_cell.length_b   1.000
_cell.length_c   1.000
_cell.angle_alpha   90.00
_cell.angle_beta   90.00
_cell.angle_gamma   90.00
#
_symmetry.space_group_name_H-M   'P 1'
#
loop_
_entity.id
_entity.type
_entity.pdbx_description
1 polymer ?
#
loop_
_entity_poly.entity_id
_entity_poly.type
_entity_poly.pdbx_seq_one_letter_code
_entity_poly.pdbx_strand_id
1 'polypeptide(L)'
;MQSEIKQLESQFQEFTQRVGRLQGEFSTLKDQQEKSEILIEKLKVDEETYVKAVELLSLVQKVTRDKIKDSFENIVTHALNYIFESDKYSFHLVFSRRGNLQELSFAVQTPDKNEPLDPMTTDAGGVLNIISFALRVVLMEVATPKVNGFILSDESFANLSEDHVDKARQFLKEINTKLGRQIIAISHQPKMMDMADKLIEVK
;
A
#
# COMPACT_ATOMS: atom_id res chain seq x y z
N MET A 1 -61.54 -62.77 27.32
CA MET A 1 -61.70 -62.67 25.85
C MET A 1 -62.04 -61.26 25.41
N GLN A 2 -63.20 -60.60 25.73
CA GLN A 2 -63.50 -59.21 25.28
C GLN A 2 -62.56 -58.17 25.84
N SER A 3 -62.05 -58.32 27.07
CA SER A 3 -61.09 -57.41 27.68
C SER A 3 -59.67 -57.43 27.00
N GLU A 4 -59.26 -58.67 26.65
CA GLU A 4 -57.97 -58.92 25.98
C GLU A 4 -57.93 -58.34 24.55
N ILE A 5 -59.10 -58.50 23.82
CA ILE A 5 -59.26 -57.96 22.48
C ILE A 5 -59.13 -56.43 22.51
N LYS A 6 -59.81 -55.71 23.42
CA LYS A 6 -59.70 -54.28 23.61
C LYS A 6 -58.28 -53.80 23.95
N GLN A 7 -57.56 -54.55 24.75
CA GLN A 7 -56.17 -54.19 25.10
C GLN A 7 -55.25 -54.39 23.90
N LEU A 8 -55.44 -55.43 23.08
CA LEU A 8 -54.70 -55.64 21.86
C LEU A 8 -54.98 -54.52 20.81
N GLU A 9 -56.24 -54.12 20.65
CA GLU A 9 -56.62 -52.99 19.77
C GLU A 9 -55.99 -51.72 20.20
N SER A 10 -55.95 -51.39 21.49
CA SER A 10 -55.28 -50.18 22.02
C SER A 10 -53.76 -50.22 21.75
N GLN A 11 -53.11 -51.39 22.00
CA GLN A 11 -51.68 -51.53 21.71
C GLN A 11 -51.37 -51.41 20.21
N PHE A 12 -52.21 -51.93 19.36
CA PHE A 12 -52.04 -51.81 17.91
C PHE A 12 -52.24 -50.40 17.42
N GLN A 13 -53.18 -49.64 17.97
CA GLN A 13 -53.35 -48.21 17.67
C GLN A 13 -52.15 -47.43 18.11
N GLU A 14 -51.62 -47.60 19.30
CA GLU A 14 -50.45 -46.93 19.82
C GLU A 14 -49.20 -47.24 18.97
N PHE A 15 -49.01 -48.49 18.58
CA PHE A 15 -47.94 -48.96 17.70
C PHE A 15 -48.04 -48.24 16.33
N THR A 16 -49.26 -48.23 15.74
CA THR A 16 -49.48 -47.56 14.43
C THR A 16 -49.20 -46.08 14.48
N GLN A 17 -49.63 -45.39 15.55
CA GLN A 17 -49.31 -43.96 15.75
C GLN A 17 -47.80 -43.74 15.90
N ARG A 18 -47.09 -44.59 16.63
CA ARG A 18 -45.65 -44.50 16.82
C ARG A 18 -44.89 -44.72 15.52
N VAL A 19 -45.31 -45.72 14.70
CA VAL A 19 -44.72 -45.91 13.36
C VAL A 19 -44.94 -44.71 12.46
N GLY A 20 -46.17 -44.17 12.42
CA GLY A 20 -46.48 -42.98 11.62
C GLY A 20 -45.64 -41.76 12.01
N ARG A 21 -45.44 -41.57 13.35
CA ARG A 21 -44.56 -40.48 13.83
C ARG A 21 -43.11 -40.66 13.42
N LEU A 22 -42.58 -41.89 13.58
CA LEU A 22 -41.19 -42.18 13.17
C LEU A 22 -40.97 -42.06 11.67
N GLN A 23 -41.96 -42.44 10.86
CA GLN A 23 -41.89 -42.22 9.41
C GLN A 23 -41.90 -40.76 9.05
N GLY A 24 -42.70 -39.93 9.73
CA GLY A 24 -42.69 -38.47 9.55
C GLY A 24 -41.36 -37.82 9.94
N GLU A 25 -40.82 -38.20 11.10
CA GLU A 25 -39.51 -37.73 11.56
C GLU A 25 -38.38 -38.13 10.58
N PHE A 26 -38.40 -39.39 10.11
CA PHE A 26 -37.41 -39.87 9.13
C PHE A 26 -37.47 -39.10 7.81
N SER A 27 -38.69 -38.86 7.27
CA SER A 27 -38.87 -38.07 6.07
C SER A 27 -38.31 -36.62 6.22
N THR A 28 -38.62 -36.00 7.36
CA THR A 28 -38.15 -34.65 7.66
C THR A 28 -36.63 -34.59 7.75
N LEU A 29 -36.00 -35.55 8.43
CA LEU A 29 -34.55 -35.64 8.55
C LEU A 29 -33.86 -35.88 7.20
N LYS A 30 -34.48 -36.74 6.36
CA LYS A 30 -33.98 -36.97 5.01
C LYS A 30 -34.01 -35.74 4.14
N ASP A 31 -35.12 -34.97 4.19
CA ASP A 31 -35.23 -33.71 3.47
C ASP A 31 -34.24 -32.66 3.98
N GLN A 32 -34.00 -32.63 5.29
CA GLN A 32 -32.97 -31.73 5.87
C GLN A 32 -31.55 -32.13 5.46
N GLN A 33 -31.27 -33.44 5.42
CA GLN A 33 -29.98 -33.94 4.96
C GLN A 33 -29.72 -33.52 3.50
N GLU A 34 -30.67 -33.74 2.59
CA GLU A 34 -30.58 -33.41 1.18
C GLU A 34 -30.34 -31.91 0.97
N LYS A 35 -31.07 -31.03 1.68
CA LYS A 35 -30.89 -29.60 1.67
C LYS A 35 -29.51 -29.19 2.17
N SER A 36 -29.02 -29.85 3.22
CA SER A 36 -27.71 -29.57 3.79
C SER A 36 -26.59 -30.00 2.83
N GLU A 37 -26.72 -31.11 2.15
CA GLU A 37 -25.75 -31.59 1.15
C GLU A 37 -25.64 -30.61 -0.03
N ILE A 38 -26.78 -30.13 -0.55
CA ILE A 38 -26.81 -29.11 -1.62
C ILE A 38 -26.14 -27.80 -1.16
N LEU A 39 -26.42 -27.38 0.07
CA LEU A 39 -25.83 -26.16 0.63
C LEU A 39 -24.31 -26.32 0.80
N ILE A 40 -23.83 -27.46 1.29
CA ILE A 40 -22.38 -27.73 1.44
C ILE A 40 -21.67 -27.66 0.10
N GLU A 41 -22.27 -28.27 -0.95
CA GLU A 41 -21.68 -28.25 -2.28
C GLU A 41 -21.57 -26.80 -2.83
N LYS A 42 -22.62 -26.00 -2.66
CA LYS A 42 -22.60 -24.59 -3.04
C LYS A 42 -21.53 -23.82 -2.28
N LEU A 43 -21.45 -24.00 -0.95
CA LEU A 43 -20.46 -23.30 -0.12
C LEU A 43 -19.01 -23.66 -0.48
N LYS A 44 -18.75 -24.91 -0.90
CA LYS A 44 -17.42 -25.31 -1.39
C LYS A 44 -17.04 -24.57 -2.67
N VAL A 45 -17.97 -24.43 -3.62
CA VAL A 45 -17.72 -23.68 -4.86
C VAL A 45 -17.48 -22.20 -4.56
N ASP A 46 -18.26 -21.62 -3.64
CA ASP A 46 -18.09 -20.23 -3.21
C ASP A 46 -16.73 -20.06 -2.52
N GLU A 47 -16.33 -20.97 -1.62
CA GLU A 47 -15.02 -20.97 -0.95
C GLU A 47 -13.86 -20.99 -1.95
N GLU A 48 -13.87 -21.92 -2.91
CA GLU A 48 -12.84 -21.95 -3.96
C GLU A 48 -12.76 -20.64 -4.75
N THR A 49 -13.91 -20.06 -5.04
CA THR A 49 -13.98 -18.78 -5.77
C THR A 49 -13.37 -17.64 -4.95
N TYR A 50 -13.70 -17.57 -3.65
CA TYR A 50 -13.13 -16.56 -2.77
C TYR A 50 -11.63 -16.74 -2.55
N VAL A 51 -11.14 -17.96 -2.41
CA VAL A 51 -9.71 -18.26 -2.30
C VAL A 51 -8.96 -17.73 -3.53
N LYS A 52 -9.43 -18.06 -4.73
CA LYS A 52 -8.83 -17.58 -5.99
C LYS A 52 -8.88 -16.05 -6.11
N ALA A 53 -9.98 -15.42 -5.68
CA ALA A 53 -10.12 -13.97 -5.68
C ALA A 53 -9.11 -13.30 -4.73
N VAL A 54 -8.92 -13.84 -3.53
CA VAL A 54 -7.92 -13.34 -2.56
C VAL A 54 -6.50 -13.48 -3.09
N GLU A 55 -6.17 -14.63 -3.72
CA GLU A 55 -4.86 -14.85 -4.34
C GLU A 55 -4.59 -13.83 -5.45
N LEU A 56 -5.56 -13.62 -6.34
CA LEU A 56 -5.45 -12.63 -7.42
C LEU A 56 -5.26 -11.21 -6.88
N LEU A 57 -6.07 -10.79 -5.91
CA LEU A 57 -5.94 -9.47 -5.29
C LEU A 57 -4.58 -9.29 -4.61
N SER A 58 -4.08 -10.32 -3.94
CA SER A 58 -2.76 -10.31 -3.31
C SER A 58 -1.64 -10.16 -4.33
N LEU A 59 -1.76 -10.84 -5.48
CA LEU A 59 -0.80 -10.70 -6.57
C LEU A 59 -0.83 -9.30 -7.19
N VAL A 60 -2.01 -8.75 -7.46
CA VAL A 60 -2.16 -7.38 -7.99
C VAL A 60 -1.57 -6.37 -7.01
N GLN A 61 -1.87 -6.51 -5.72
CA GLN A 61 -1.32 -5.64 -4.68
C GLN A 61 0.22 -5.69 -4.65
N LYS A 62 0.80 -6.89 -4.74
CA LYS A 62 2.26 -7.07 -4.75
C LYS A 62 2.88 -6.40 -5.97
N VAL A 63 2.40 -6.70 -7.18
CA VAL A 63 2.94 -6.14 -8.43
C VAL A 63 2.82 -4.62 -8.47
N THR A 64 1.70 -4.07 -7.99
CA THR A 64 1.50 -2.61 -7.94
C THR A 64 2.47 -1.96 -6.94
N ARG A 65 2.63 -2.55 -5.76
CA ARG A 65 3.57 -2.08 -4.73
C ARG A 65 5.01 -2.10 -5.25
N ASP A 66 5.42 -3.18 -5.87
CA ASP A 66 6.79 -3.33 -6.36
C ASP A 66 7.09 -2.28 -7.45
N LYS A 67 6.18 -2.05 -8.38
CA LYS A 67 6.32 -0.98 -9.39
C LYS A 67 6.41 0.41 -8.80
N ILE A 68 5.56 0.72 -7.80
CA ILE A 68 5.60 2.01 -7.12
C ILE A 68 6.93 2.14 -6.38
N LYS A 69 7.33 1.12 -5.64
CA LYS A 69 8.61 1.06 -4.92
C LYS A 69 9.78 1.39 -5.84
N ASP A 70 9.91 0.65 -6.95
CA ASP A 70 11.00 0.84 -7.91
C ASP A 70 11.03 2.26 -8.47
N SER A 71 9.86 2.82 -8.78
CA SER A 71 9.77 4.20 -9.29
C SER A 71 10.25 5.23 -8.27
N PHE A 72 9.82 5.09 -7.01
CA PHE A 72 10.22 6.00 -5.93
C PHE A 72 11.71 5.88 -5.62
N GLU A 73 12.20 4.66 -5.47
CA GLU A 73 13.61 4.39 -5.18
C GLU A 73 14.52 4.94 -6.28
N ASN A 74 14.17 4.71 -7.55
CA ASN A 74 14.96 5.18 -8.69
C ASN A 74 15.00 6.70 -8.77
N ILE A 75 13.87 7.37 -8.62
CA ILE A 75 13.82 8.84 -8.73
C ILE A 75 14.57 9.51 -7.59
N VAL A 76 14.38 9.05 -6.35
CA VAL A 76 15.07 9.62 -5.19
C VAL A 76 16.56 9.32 -5.25
N THR A 77 16.95 8.10 -5.60
CA THR A 77 18.36 7.71 -5.81
C THR A 77 19.00 8.56 -6.90
N HIS A 78 18.30 8.79 -8.02
CA HIS A 78 18.79 9.65 -9.10
C HIS A 78 19.00 11.09 -8.62
N ALA A 79 18.04 11.64 -7.87
CA ALA A 79 18.15 12.99 -7.32
C ALA A 79 19.38 13.15 -6.40
N LEU A 80 19.60 12.17 -5.51
CA LEU A 80 20.75 12.17 -4.62
C LEU A 80 22.08 12.11 -5.41
N ASN A 81 22.19 11.14 -6.31
CA ASN A 81 23.41 10.95 -7.09
C ASN A 81 23.70 12.13 -8.03
N TYR A 82 22.67 12.73 -8.60
CA TYR A 82 22.80 13.90 -9.43
C TYR A 82 23.32 15.13 -8.66
N ILE A 83 22.71 15.41 -7.49
CA ILE A 83 23.05 16.60 -6.70
C ILE A 83 24.40 16.44 -5.99
N PHE A 84 24.70 15.27 -5.46
CA PHE A 84 25.96 15.00 -4.77
C PHE A 84 27.09 14.54 -5.69
N GLU A 85 26.87 14.46 -7.00
CA GLU A 85 27.85 14.03 -8.00
C GLU A 85 28.52 12.68 -7.63
N SER A 86 27.70 11.74 -7.19
CA SER A 86 28.12 10.42 -6.72
C SER A 86 27.24 9.34 -7.34
N ASP A 87 27.74 8.14 -7.45
CA ASP A 87 27.01 6.94 -7.86
C ASP A 87 26.74 5.96 -6.68
N LYS A 88 27.06 6.40 -5.46
CA LYS A 88 27.06 5.55 -4.26
C LYS A 88 25.85 5.76 -3.34
N TYR A 89 24.99 6.74 -3.63
CA TYR A 89 23.75 6.88 -2.90
C TYR A 89 22.73 5.88 -3.41
N SER A 90 21.99 5.25 -2.51
CA SER A 90 20.78 4.51 -2.84
C SER A 90 19.71 4.74 -1.80
N PHE A 91 18.48 4.94 -2.26
CA PHE A 91 17.31 5.13 -1.41
C PHE A 91 16.40 3.92 -1.50
N HIS A 92 15.87 3.47 -0.37
CA HIS A 92 15.07 2.26 -0.25
C HIS A 92 13.79 2.50 0.54
N LEU A 93 12.68 1.98 0.01
CA LEU A 93 11.41 1.85 0.71
C LEU A 93 11.35 0.47 1.38
N VAL A 94 11.29 0.45 2.69
CA VAL A 94 11.24 -0.78 3.49
C VAL A 94 9.82 -0.99 3.99
N PHE A 95 9.14 -1.98 3.43
CA PHE A 95 7.83 -2.41 3.90
C PHE A 95 8.00 -3.47 4.97
N SER A 96 7.50 -3.20 6.15
CA SER A 96 7.46 -4.12 7.28
C SER A 96 6.04 -4.37 7.75
N ARG A 97 5.86 -5.37 8.59
CA ARG A 97 4.55 -5.69 9.14
C ARG A 97 4.65 -5.76 10.67
N ARG A 98 3.87 -4.94 11.34
CA ARG A 98 3.77 -4.94 12.80
C ARG A 98 2.37 -5.39 13.19
N GLY A 99 2.25 -6.68 13.53
CA GLY A 99 0.94 -7.29 13.75
C GLY A 99 0.10 -7.28 12.47
N ASN A 100 -1.07 -6.63 12.50
CA ASN A 100 -1.96 -6.48 11.36
C ASN A 100 -1.74 -5.19 10.54
N LEU A 101 -0.85 -4.31 11.00
CA LEU A 101 -0.55 -3.05 10.32
C LEU A 101 0.66 -3.21 9.42
N GLN A 102 0.56 -2.62 8.22
CA GLN A 102 1.72 -2.45 7.34
C GLN A 102 2.40 -1.13 7.70
N GLU A 103 3.70 -1.18 7.91
CA GLU A 103 4.55 -0.02 8.16
C GLU A 103 5.44 0.21 6.95
N LEU A 104 5.66 1.48 6.63
CA LEU A 104 6.61 1.93 5.63
C LEU A 104 7.70 2.73 6.34
N SER A 105 8.94 2.33 6.16
CA SER A 105 10.11 3.07 6.60
C SER A 105 11.02 3.37 5.42
N PHE A 106 11.88 4.35 5.60
CA PHE A 106 12.84 4.79 4.60
C PHE A 106 14.24 4.40 5.03
N ALA A 107 15.06 4.01 4.07
CA ALA A 107 16.47 3.78 4.32
C ALA A 107 17.30 4.42 3.19
N VAL A 108 18.44 4.97 3.54
CA VAL A 108 19.39 5.55 2.58
C VAL A 108 20.78 4.99 2.82
N GLN A 109 21.42 4.58 1.76
CA GLN A 109 22.83 4.24 1.77
C GLN A 109 23.61 5.46 1.31
N THR A 110 24.66 5.81 2.05
CA THR A 110 25.57 6.93 1.76
C THR A 110 26.95 6.40 1.37
N PRO A 111 27.79 7.20 0.68
CA PRO A 111 29.14 6.79 0.29
C PRO A 111 30.04 6.35 1.45
N ASP A 112 29.79 6.90 2.63
CA ASP A 112 30.65 6.70 3.80
C ASP A 112 30.25 5.48 4.64
N LYS A 113 29.08 4.87 4.36
CA LYS A 113 28.55 3.76 5.15
C LYS A 113 28.09 2.61 4.26
N ASN A 114 28.46 1.39 4.62
CA ASN A 114 28.13 0.19 3.85
C ASN A 114 26.69 -0.32 4.08
N GLU A 115 26.06 0.12 5.17
CA GLU A 115 24.70 -0.32 5.53
C GLU A 115 23.71 0.84 5.36
N PRO A 116 22.50 0.55 4.86
CA PRO A 116 21.44 1.54 4.77
C PRO A 116 21.03 2.02 6.18
N LEU A 117 20.87 3.33 6.32
CA LEU A 117 20.49 4.00 7.56
C LEU A 117 19.13 4.68 7.42
N ASP A 118 18.50 4.93 8.55
CA ASP A 118 17.35 5.85 8.59
C ASP A 118 17.81 7.25 8.14
N PRO A 119 17.18 7.86 7.12
CA PRO A 119 17.52 9.22 6.66
C PRO A 119 17.54 10.27 7.77
N MET A 120 16.74 10.09 8.82
CA MET A 120 16.68 10.99 9.96
C MET A 120 17.93 10.93 10.86
N THR A 121 18.69 9.84 10.77
CA THR A 121 19.92 9.63 11.56
C THR A 121 21.20 9.93 10.77
N THR A 122 21.07 10.35 9.51
CA THR A 122 22.22 10.78 8.72
C THR A 122 22.67 12.18 9.15
N ASP A 123 23.95 12.33 9.44
CA ASP A 123 24.52 13.63 9.83
C ASP A 123 24.53 14.69 8.70
N ALA A 124 24.17 14.27 7.49
CA ALA A 124 24.11 15.13 6.31
C ALA A 124 22.68 15.69 6.12
N GLY A 125 22.37 16.82 6.75
CA GLY A 125 21.06 17.47 6.65
C GLY A 125 20.61 17.75 5.21
N GLY A 126 21.54 17.95 4.28
CA GLY A 126 21.24 18.08 2.85
C GLY A 126 20.64 16.82 2.22
N VAL A 127 21.06 15.64 2.63
CA VAL A 127 20.53 14.35 2.11
C VAL A 127 19.04 14.23 2.42
N LEU A 128 18.66 14.46 3.68
CA LEU A 128 17.26 14.39 4.10
C LEU A 128 16.37 15.38 3.33
N ASN A 129 16.87 16.59 3.11
CA ASN A 129 16.14 17.64 2.39
C ASN A 129 15.89 17.23 0.92
N ILE A 130 16.89 16.67 0.25
CA ILE A 130 16.75 16.18 -1.13
C ILE A 130 15.76 15.00 -1.20
N ILE A 131 15.86 14.04 -0.29
CA ILE A 131 14.90 12.91 -0.20
C ILE A 131 13.50 13.45 -0.04
N SER A 132 13.28 14.36 0.90
CA SER A 132 11.96 14.94 1.18
C SER A 132 11.39 15.67 -0.04
N PHE A 133 12.21 16.48 -0.73
CA PHE A 133 11.81 17.19 -1.94
C PHE A 133 11.47 16.21 -3.07
N ALA A 134 12.35 15.25 -3.36
CA ALA A 134 12.16 14.26 -4.41
C ALA A 134 10.90 13.39 -4.17
N LEU A 135 10.66 12.94 -2.93
CA LEU A 135 9.45 12.21 -2.58
C LEU A 135 8.18 13.02 -2.82
N ARG A 136 8.17 14.31 -2.48
CA ARG A 136 7.01 15.20 -2.76
C ARG A 136 6.74 15.29 -4.25
N VAL A 137 7.77 15.46 -5.07
CA VAL A 137 7.65 15.52 -6.53
C VAL A 137 7.07 14.23 -7.08
N VAL A 138 7.61 13.08 -6.65
CA VAL A 138 7.09 11.76 -7.08
C VAL A 138 5.64 11.57 -6.66
N LEU A 139 5.29 11.89 -5.42
CA LEU A 139 3.92 11.79 -4.91
C LEU A 139 2.94 12.63 -5.72
N MET A 140 3.33 13.85 -6.12
CA MET A 140 2.49 14.69 -6.97
C MET A 140 2.26 14.09 -8.37
N GLU A 141 3.25 13.37 -8.91
CA GLU A 141 3.13 12.75 -10.24
C GLU A 141 2.34 11.44 -10.24
N VAL A 142 2.38 10.66 -9.15
CA VAL A 142 1.65 9.39 -9.06
C VAL A 142 0.26 9.52 -8.44
N ALA A 143 -0.07 10.66 -7.87
CA ALA A 143 -1.37 10.89 -7.21
C ALA A 143 -2.54 10.71 -8.18
N THR A 144 -3.58 10.06 -7.71
CA THR A 144 -4.84 9.91 -8.45
C THR A 144 -6.00 10.40 -7.58
N PRO A 145 -6.74 11.42 -8.00
CA PRO A 145 -6.63 12.17 -9.27
C PRO A 145 -5.31 12.95 -9.37
N LYS A 146 -4.84 13.18 -10.61
CA LYS A 146 -3.57 13.88 -10.83
C LYS A 146 -3.61 15.29 -10.23
N VAL A 147 -2.65 15.59 -9.38
CA VAL A 147 -2.50 16.92 -8.78
C VAL A 147 -1.88 17.86 -9.81
N ASN A 148 -2.66 18.83 -10.27
CA ASN A 148 -2.18 19.88 -11.16
C ASN A 148 -1.90 21.13 -10.34
N GLY A 149 -0.67 21.66 -10.42
CA GLY A 149 -0.30 22.86 -9.68
C GLY A 149 1.21 23.10 -9.70
N PHE A 150 1.62 24.15 -9.03
CA PHE A 150 3.03 24.48 -8.83
C PHE A 150 3.63 23.64 -7.69
N ILE A 151 4.94 23.51 -7.70
CA ILE A 151 5.72 22.90 -6.63
C ILE A 151 6.18 24.01 -5.70
N LEU A 152 5.80 23.96 -4.43
CA LEU A 152 6.28 24.89 -3.41
C LEU A 152 7.45 24.25 -2.65
N SER A 153 8.58 24.94 -2.64
CA SER A 153 9.80 24.55 -1.93
C SER A 153 10.17 25.66 -0.93
N ASP A 154 10.05 25.36 0.35
CA ASP A 154 10.41 26.25 1.43
C ASP A 154 11.73 25.77 2.04
N GLU A 155 12.79 26.53 1.78
CA GLU A 155 14.17 26.26 2.23
C GLU A 155 14.67 24.81 2.05
N SER A 156 14.12 24.07 1.09
CA SER A 156 14.41 22.64 0.91
C SER A 156 15.89 22.36 0.61
N PHE A 157 16.66 23.36 0.24
CA PHE A 157 18.07 23.23 -0.13
C PHE A 157 19.00 24.04 0.79
N ALA A 158 18.49 24.56 1.91
CA ALA A 158 19.24 25.44 2.82
C ALA A 158 20.51 24.79 3.41
N ASN A 159 20.47 23.46 3.62
CA ASN A 159 21.58 22.71 4.24
C ASN A 159 22.55 22.10 3.22
N LEU A 160 22.50 22.51 1.96
CA LEU A 160 23.48 22.10 0.96
C LEU A 160 24.75 22.95 1.04
N SER A 161 25.91 22.31 0.89
CA SER A 161 27.16 23.02 0.68
C SER A 161 27.10 23.80 -0.63
N GLU A 162 27.91 24.87 -0.72
CA GLU A 162 27.95 25.74 -1.91
C GLU A 162 28.23 24.99 -3.21
N ASP A 163 29.03 23.90 -3.15
CA ASP A 163 29.37 23.08 -4.32
C ASP A 163 28.17 22.31 -4.87
N HIS A 164 27.23 21.90 -4.00
CA HIS A 164 26.05 21.14 -4.39
C HIS A 164 24.84 22.02 -4.75
N VAL A 165 24.86 23.32 -4.40
CA VAL A 165 23.78 24.25 -4.74
C VAL A 165 23.62 24.40 -6.25
N ASP A 166 24.70 24.43 -7.00
CA ASP A 166 24.66 24.57 -8.46
C ASP A 166 24.04 23.34 -9.13
N LYS A 167 24.28 22.16 -8.59
CA LYS A 167 23.64 20.91 -9.05
C LYS A 167 22.16 20.86 -8.67
N ALA A 168 21.82 21.28 -7.47
CA ALA A 168 20.41 21.42 -7.05
C ALA A 168 19.63 22.37 -7.97
N ARG A 169 20.24 23.48 -8.37
CA ARG A 169 19.67 24.44 -9.34
C ARG A 169 19.40 23.78 -10.70
N GLN A 170 20.37 23.05 -11.23
CA GLN A 170 20.23 22.34 -12.50
C GLN A 170 19.13 21.29 -12.40
N PHE A 171 19.07 20.54 -11.31
CA PHE A 171 18.05 19.55 -11.02
C PHE A 171 16.64 20.16 -10.99
N LEU A 172 16.45 21.32 -10.33
CA LEU A 172 15.18 22.05 -10.33
C LEU A 172 14.75 22.49 -11.73
N LYS A 173 15.67 22.99 -12.55
CA LYS A 173 15.39 23.33 -13.95
C LYS A 173 14.98 22.11 -14.77
N GLU A 174 15.63 20.99 -14.55
CA GLU A 174 15.31 19.75 -15.23
C GLU A 174 13.90 19.26 -14.84
N ILE A 175 13.56 19.29 -13.56
CA ILE A 175 12.20 18.99 -13.07
C ILE A 175 11.16 19.91 -13.70
N ASN A 176 11.40 21.22 -13.68
CA ASN A 176 10.50 22.21 -14.30
C ASN A 176 10.25 21.88 -15.77
N THR A 177 11.33 21.61 -16.52
CA THR A 177 11.24 21.32 -17.95
C THR A 177 10.55 19.98 -18.23
N LYS A 178 10.90 18.92 -17.49
CA LYS A 178 10.35 17.58 -17.71
C LYS A 178 8.88 17.45 -17.28
N LEU A 179 8.51 18.08 -16.16
CA LEU A 179 7.15 18.00 -15.61
C LEU A 179 6.24 19.12 -16.12
N GLY A 180 6.79 20.19 -16.70
CA GLY A 180 6.04 21.36 -17.14
C GLY A 180 5.37 22.10 -15.99
N ARG A 181 5.95 22.02 -14.77
CA ARG A 181 5.37 22.60 -13.55
C ARG A 181 6.17 23.81 -13.08
N GLN A 182 5.48 24.88 -12.74
CA GLN A 182 6.08 26.02 -12.08
C GLN A 182 6.62 25.61 -10.70
N ILE A 183 7.83 26.08 -10.37
CA ILE A 183 8.44 25.90 -9.05
C ILE A 183 8.49 27.24 -8.36
N ILE A 184 7.95 27.34 -7.15
CA ILE A 184 8.05 28.51 -6.28
C ILE A 184 8.97 28.11 -5.13
N ALA A 185 10.14 28.72 -5.06
CA ALA A 185 11.13 28.43 -4.03
C ALA A 185 11.30 29.64 -3.10
N ILE A 186 11.25 29.40 -1.80
CA ILE A 186 11.63 30.33 -0.76
C ILE A 186 13.05 29.96 -0.35
N SER A 187 13.99 30.91 -0.45
CA SER A 187 15.39 30.70 -0.12
C SER A 187 16.06 31.98 0.30
N HIS A 188 16.97 31.88 1.23
CA HIS A 188 17.88 32.97 1.62
C HIS A 188 19.27 32.84 0.98
N GLN A 189 19.51 31.77 0.19
CA GLN A 189 20.80 31.54 -0.47
C GLN A 189 20.92 32.35 -1.78
N PRO A 190 21.92 33.23 -1.92
CA PRO A 190 22.08 34.05 -3.11
C PRO A 190 22.19 33.24 -4.39
N LYS A 191 22.95 32.12 -4.38
CA LYS A 191 23.09 31.25 -5.53
C LYS A 191 21.76 30.65 -6.00
N MET A 192 20.81 30.35 -5.09
CA MET A 192 19.50 29.90 -5.49
C MET A 192 18.64 30.96 -6.13
N MET A 193 18.82 32.24 -5.71
CA MET A 193 18.10 33.40 -6.27
C MET A 193 18.51 33.70 -7.72
N ASP A 194 19.80 33.56 -8.03
CA ASP A 194 20.36 33.86 -9.37
C ASP A 194 19.77 33.00 -10.50
N MET A 195 19.11 31.90 -10.18
CA MET A 195 18.54 31.03 -11.18
C MET A 195 17.06 31.32 -11.47
N ALA A 196 16.42 32.14 -10.64
CA ALA A 196 15.00 32.37 -10.74
C ALA A 196 14.66 33.17 -12.00
N ASP A 197 13.64 32.73 -12.76
CA ASP A 197 13.11 33.53 -13.87
C ASP A 197 12.45 34.82 -13.35
N LYS A 198 11.98 34.82 -12.11
CA LYS A 198 11.40 35.97 -11.43
C LYS A 198 11.73 35.91 -9.94
N LEU A 199 12.35 36.96 -9.43
CA LEU A 199 12.64 37.13 -8.01
C LEU A 199 11.61 38.08 -7.38
N ILE A 200 11.15 37.75 -6.18
CA ILE A 200 10.27 38.57 -5.35
C ILE A 200 10.93 38.70 -3.98
N GLU A 201 11.35 39.90 -3.64
CA GLU A 201 11.87 40.21 -2.30
C GLU A 201 10.71 40.55 -1.36
N VAL A 202 10.64 39.81 -0.24
CA VAL A 202 9.70 40.10 0.84
C VAL A 202 10.45 40.78 1.96
N LYS A 203 10.04 42.03 2.24
CA LYS A 203 10.62 42.87 3.31
C LYS A 203 9.89 42.67 4.62
#